data_bb99fc28c9ea2eb741054e73a62ca408
#
_entry.id   bb99fc28c9ea2eb741054e73a62ca408
#
_cell.length_a   1.000
_cell.length_b   1.000
_cell.length_c   1.000
_cell.angle_alpha   90.00
_cell.angle_beta   90.00
_cell.angle_gamma   90.00
#
_symmetry.space_group_name_H-M   'P 1'
#
loop_
_entity.id
_entity.type
_entity.pdbx_description
1 polymer ?
#
loop_
_entity_poly.entity_id
_entity_poly.type
_entity_poly.pdbx_seq_one_letter_code
_entity_poly.pdbx_strand_id
1 'polypeptide(L)'
;MEEPFCYVAIPLGIKPDPGSGATIDFDRIFTTLIRPAVEEAGLPCIRADDLHLPASSIIQAEIFRAISGSVVMIGDLTTLNPNVLYEVGIRHGLVPMGTVLMRSWSTPLPFNLSMVMTVGYPLEHGSIPESHLSETRAALTRAVQLVRSETRLTSPVFSLVPEIEQAVPDVKRRTEKLRAAWQPNFRVLMRSPGKPSAHLLVEQLKNKNSINELSQQLKIVESQAQSLANEAPELIPNILESYRYASDWEGLIRFAYQLEPERRQSKMVAQELALALGRLNHVDQAIDVMLRLKEQHPDDPEVLVILGWSYRQRYFTEGNAEDLDQAISAYQQAFELNPTDWHTGMQALTLLSQRRDNSAQSELSDLLPRVKQALETGNQGYPEHAWNFWDVATNLELSILAKNWEGAMNSAKIAASKATAQWQMEMVGSEVSQLASNLTAEESREMETVREVLQGTAHG
;
A
#
# COMPACT_ATOMS: atom_id res chain seq x y z
N MET A 1 24.37 5.27 20.42
CA MET A 1 24.79 4.25 19.41
C MET A 1 23.50 3.63 18.90
N GLU A 2 23.40 3.56 17.61
CA GLU A 2 22.25 2.96 16.92
C GLU A 2 22.22 1.46 17.16
N GLU A 3 21.06 0.92 17.48
CA GLU A 3 20.94 -0.50 17.79
C GLU A 3 20.89 -1.30 16.47
N PRO A 4 21.90 -2.18 16.23
CA PRO A 4 21.92 -2.98 15.00
C PRO A 4 20.79 -4.03 15.02
N PHE A 5 20.18 -4.30 13.87
CA PHE A 5 19.05 -5.22 13.74
C PHE A 5 19.17 -6.13 12.52
N CYS A 6 18.40 -7.21 12.51
CA CYS A 6 18.23 -8.13 11.38
C CYS A 6 16.84 -7.93 10.75
N TYR A 7 16.80 -7.73 9.44
CA TYR A 7 15.54 -7.74 8.66
C TYR A 7 15.30 -9.12 8.04
N VAL A 8 14.06 -9.61 8.06
CA VAL A 8 13.68 -10.92 7.52
C VAL A 8 12.67 -10.75 6.39
N ALA A 9 13.07 -11.09 5.17
CA ALA A 9 12.25 -11.23 4.01
C ALA A 9 11.73 -12.67 3.89
N ILE A 10 10.46 -12.88 4.19
CA ILE A 10 9.80 -14.20 4.21
C ILE A 10 8.35 -14.02 3.77
N PRO A 11 7.73 -14.98 3.06
CA PRO A 11 6.30 -14.94 2.81
C PRO A 11 5.51 -14.84 4.11
N LEU A 12 4.41 -14.10 4.12
CA LEU A 12 3.54 -13.97 5.30
C LEU A 12 2.42 -15.01 5.24
N GLY A 13 2.09 -15.58 6.40
CA GLY A 13 1.00 -16.53 6.56
C GLY A 13 1.27 -17.88 5.90
N ILE A 14 0.19 -18.60 5.61
CA ILE A 14 0.22 -19.93 4.98
C ILE A 14 0.27 -19.77 3.46
N LYS A 15 1.21 -20.46 2.80
CA LYS A 15 1.36 -20.44 1.34
C LYS A 15 1.41 -21.87 0.79
N PRO A 16 0.91 -22.11 -0.45
CA PRO A 16 1.09 -23.39 -1.11
C PRO A 16 2.57 -23.60 -1.44
N ASP A 17 3.03 -24.83 -1.26
CA ASP A 17 4.33 -25.29 -1.76
C ASP A 17 4.18 -25.66 -3.25
N PRO A 18 4.86 -24.95 -4.17
CA PRO A 18 4.77 -25.26 -5.60
C PRO A 18 5.25 -26.65 -5.96
N GLY A 19 6.12 -27.26 -5.14
CA GLY A 19 6.71 -28.58 -5.41
C GLY A 19 5.85 -29.75 -4.96
N SER A 20 5.16 -29.63 -3.83
CA SER A 20 4.40 -30.75 -3.23
C SER A 20 2.89 -30.51 -3.22
N GLY A 21 2.41 -29.30 -3.46
CA GLY A 21 1.01 -28.90 -3.31
C GLY A 21 0.52 -28.84 -1.85
N ALA A 22 1.40 -29.13 -0.88
CA ALA A 22 1.13 -28.92 0.54
C ALA A 22 1.14 -27.45 0.91
N THR A 23 0.62 -27.11 2.07
CA THR A 23 0.71 -25.73 2.60
C THR A 23 1.90 -25.61 3.56
N ILE A 24 2.58 -24.46 3.51
CA ILE A 24 3.70 -24.12 4.40
C ILE A 24 3.26 -22.98 5.29
N ASP A 25 3.44 -23.12 6.61
CA ASP A 25 3.17 -22.10 7.60
C ASP A 25 4.46 -21.27 7.87
N PHE A 26 4.60 -20.18 7.15
CA PHE A 26 5.76 -19.28 7.26
C PHE A 26 5.79 -18.50 8.58
N ASP A 27 4.63 -18.23 9.20
CA ASP A 27 4.58 -17.55 10.49
C ASP A 27 5.11 -18.47 11.59
N ARG A 28 4.80 -19.74 11.52
CA ARG A 28 5.38 -20.73 12.42
C ARG A 28 6.89 -20.88 12.22
N ILE A 29 7.37 -20.95 10.97
CA ILE A 29 8.82 -20.98 10.68
C ILE A 29 9.50 -19.73 11.24
N PHE A 30 8.92 -18.55 11.05
CA PHE A 30 9.45 -17.31 11.58
C PHE A 30 9.53 -17.32 13.11
N THR A 31 8.43 -17.69 13.80
CA THR A 31 8.35 -17.63 15.27
C THR A 31 9.13 -18.72 15.98
N THR A 32 9.22 -19.93 15.40
CA THR A 32 9.87 -21.07 16.05
C THR A 32 11.34 -21.23 15.68
N LEU A 33 11.75 -20.76 14.50
CA LEU A 33 13.11 -20.92 14.01
C LEU A 33 13.84 -19.59 13.87
N ILE A 34 13.31 -18.66 13.01
CA ILE A 34 14.11 -17.52 12.54
C ILE A 34 14.29 -16.49 13.66
N ARG A 35 13.20 -16.04 14.27
CA ARG A 35 13.25 -15.03 15.34
C ARG A 35 14.13 -15.49 16.50
N PRO A 36 13.98 -16.70 17.07
CA PRO A 36 14.85 -17.17 18.13
C PRO A 36 16.32 -17.24 17.72
N ALA A 37 16.64 -17.69 16.49
CA ALA A 37 18.02 -17.77 16.03
C ALA A 37 18.70 -16.39 15.91
N VAL A 38 17.95 -15.38 15.45
CA VAL A 38 18.42 -14.00 15.34
C VAL A 38 18.64 -13.36 16.71
N GLU A 39 17.71 -13.58 17.63
CA GLU A 39 17.79 -13.08 19.01
C GLU A 39 18.95 -13.74 19.77
N GLU A 40 19.17 -15.07 19.61
CA GLU A 40 20.34 -15.78 20.11
C GLU A 40 21.66 -15.25 19.53
N ALA A 41 21.65 -14.73 18.29
CA ALA A 41 22.79 -14.05 17.68
C ALA A 41 22.99 -12.60 18.19
N GLY A 42 22.14 -12.11 19.11
CA GLY A 42 22.23 -10.80 19.73
C GLY A 42 21.78 -9.65 18.82
N LEU A 43 20.78 -9.89 17.98
CA LEU A 43 20.16 -8.87 17.14
C LEU A 43 18.63 -8.84 17.34
N PRO A 44 18.02 -7.67 17.41
CA PRO A 44 16.57 -7.54 17.20
C PRO A 44 16.17 -8.09 15.83
N CYS A 45 15.06 -8.84 15.78
CA CYS A 45 14.54 -9.48 14.57
C CYS A 45 13.30 -8.75 14.10
N ILE A 46 13.33 -8.25 12.87
CA ILE A 46 12.25 -7.45 12.26
C ILE A 46 11.81 -8.13 10.95
N ARG A 47 10.50 -8.33 10.79
CA ARG A 47 9.84 -8.75 9.56
C ARG A 47 8.98 -7.58 9.02
N ALA A 48 8.51 -7.66 7.79
CA ALA A 48 7.75 -6.57 7.16
C ALA A 48 6.50 -6.15 7.95
N ASP A 49 5.80 -7.09 8.59
CA ASP A 49 4.64 -6.84 9.45
C ASP A 49 4.98 -6.36 10.86
N ASP A 50 6.25 -6.45 11.29
CA ASP A 50 6.74 -5.78 12.49
C ASP A 50 7.02 -4.28 12.26
N LEU A 51 7.03 -3.82 11.00
CA LEU A 51 7.27 -2.41 10.67
C LEU A 51 6.03 -1.58 11.02
N HIS A 52 6.16 -0.80 12.10
CA HIS A 52 5.11 0.12 12.53
C HIS A 52 5.20 1.39 11.69
N LEU A 53 4.25 1.53 10.76
CA LEU A 53 4.26 2.60 9.78
C LEU A 53 3.45 3.80 10.29
N PRO A 54 4.00 5.03 10.23
CA PRO A 54 3.17 6.23 10.27
C PRO A 54 2.12 6.16 9.14
N ALA A 55 0.92 6.66 9.39
CA ALA A 55 -0.18 6.62 8.40
C ALA A 55 0.16 7.24 7.04
N SER A 56 1.16 8.13 7.01
CA SER A 56 1.68 8.79 5.81
C SER A 56 2.80 8.02 5.10
N SER A 57 3.22 6.86 5.62
CA SER A 57 4.35 6.12 5.05
C SER A 57 3.90 5.18 3.95
N ILE A 58 4.61 5.21 2.84
CA ILE A 58 4.51 4.19 1.80
C ILE A 58 5.19 2.93 2.34
N ILE A 59 4.43 1.85 2.52
CA ILE A 59 4.91 0.55 3.06
C ILE A 59 6.22 0.10 2.38
N GLN A 60 6.31 0.22 1.05
CA GLN A 60 7.51 -0.13 0.29
C GLN A 60 8.73 0.69 0.70
N ALA A 61 8.54 1.98 1.00
CA ALA A 61 9.64 2.83 1.41
C ALA A 61 10.25 2.38 2.75
N GLU A 62 9.41 1.98 3.71
CA GLU A 62 9.89 1.47 5.00
C GLU A 62 10.56 0.10 4.86
N ILE A 63 10.01 -0.80 4.04
CA ILE A 63 10.64 -2.07 3.70
C ILE A 63 12.02 -1.81 3.08
N PHE A 64 12.15 -0.88 2.14
CA PHE A 64 13.45 -0.58 1.50
C PHE A 64 14.44 0.04 2.48
N ARG A 65 13.96 0.89 3.42
CA ARG A 65 14.79 1.41 4.51
C ARG A 65 15.26 0.29 5.44
N ALA A 66 14.36 -0.63 5.83
CA ALA A 66 14.71 -1.78 6.66
C ALA A 66 15.72 -2.70 5.98
N ILE A 67 15.53 -3.01 4.68
CA ILE A 67 16.46 -3.78 3.87
C ILE A 67 17.85 -3.13 3.84
N SER A 68 17.92 -1.83 3.56
CA SER A 68 19.17 -1.11 3.44
C SER A 68 19.84 -0.80 4.78
N GLY A 69 19.04 -0.58 5.84
CA GLY A 69 19.50 -0.21 7.18
C GLY A 69 19.90 -1.39 8.05
N SER A 70 19.40 -2.61 7.82
CA SER A 70 19.72 -3.78 8.63
C SER A 70 21.20 -4.16 8.52
N VAL A 71 21.79 -4.66 9.61
CA VAL A 71 23.18 -5.19 9.59
C VAL A 71 23.22 -6.57 8.98
N VAL A 72 22.14 -7.36 9.20
CA VAL A 72 21.93 -8.67 8.57
C VAL A 72 20.53 -8.67 7.93
N MET A 73 20.42 -9.27 6.75
CA MET A 73 19.15 -9.61 6.15
C MET A 73 19.07 -11.12 5.93
N ILE A 74 17.94 -11.72 6.32
CA ILE A 74 17.62 -13.12 6.01
C ILE A 74 16.55 -13.12 4.92
N GLY A 75 16.75 -13.91 3.84
CA GLY A 75 15.75 -14.11 2.79
C GLY A 75 15.34 -15.58 2.68
N ASP A 76 14.07 -15.90 2.89
CA ASP A 76 13.55 -17.27 2.75
C ASP A 76 13.05 -17.54 1.32
N LEU A 77 13.75 -18.39 0.61
CA LEU A 77 13.53 -18.73 -0.80
C LEU A 77 12.65 -19.99 -0.99
N THR A 78 12.08 -20.54 0.05
CA THR A 78 11.40 -21.87 0.00
C THR A 78 10.34 -21.98 -1.07
N THR A 79 9.54 -20.94 -1.33
CA THR A 79 8.54 -20.92 -2.41
C THR A 79 8.98 -20.08 -3.61
N LEU A 80 10.21 -19.59 -3.64
CA LEU A 80 10.70 -18.63 -4.64
C LEU A 80 9.74 -17.44 -4.81
N ASN A 81 9.20 -16.95 -3.70
CA ASN A 81 8.24 -15.85 -3.70
C ASN A 81 8.83 -14.62 -4.41
N PRO A 82 8.14 -14.04 -5.41
CA PRO A 82 8.69 -12.94 -6.20
C PRO A 82 9.00 -11.69 -5.38
N ASN A 83 8.24 -11.38 -4.32
CA ASN A 83 8.52 -10.23 -3.46
C ASN A 83 9.80 -10.47 -2.65
N VAL A 84 9.98 -11.67 -2.09
CA VAL A 84 11.22 -12.02 -1.37
C VAL A 84 12.43 -11.96 -2.30
N LEU A 85 12.31 -12.49 -3.53
CA LEU A 85 13.40 -12.41 -4.53
C LEU A 85 13.71 -10.95 -4.90
N TYR A 86 12.70 -10.10 -5.03
CA TYR A 86 12.87 -8.67 -5.29
C TYR A 86 13.59 -7.96 -4.13
N GLU A 87 13.20 -8.23 -2.89
CA GLU A 87 13.83 -7.68 -1.68
C GLU A 87 15.29 -8.13 -1.54
N VAL A 88 15.57 -9.40 -1.82
CA VAL A 88 16.95 -9.92 -1.86
C VAL A 88 17.77 -9.23 -2.95
N GLY A 89 17.18 -9.00 -4.13
CA GLY A 89 17.82 -8.26 -5.23
C GLY A 89 18.14 -6.81 -4.84
N ILE A 90 17.21 -6.11 -4.19
CA ILE A 90 17.44 -4.75 -3.66
C ILE A 90 18.58 -4.78 -2.63
N ARG A 91 18.56 -5.72 -1.68
CA ARG A 91 19.63 -5.88 -0.69
C ARG A 91 20.98 -6.02 -1.36
N HIS A 92 21.09 -6.93 -2.33
CA HIS A 92 22.36 -7.17 -3.03
C HIS A 92 22.85 -5.96 -3.82
N GLY A 93 21.94 -5.15 -4.38
CA GLY A 93 22.29 -3.93 -5.10
C GLY A 93 22.66 -2.74 -4.21
N LEU A 94 22.17 -2.70 -2.98
CA LEU A 94 22.38 -1.57 -2.07
C LEU A 94 23.42 -1.82 -0.99
N VAL A 95 23.55 -3.07 -0.52
CA VAL A 95 24.38 -3.42 0.67
C VAL A 95 25.39 -4.49 0.30
N PRO A 96 26.68 -4.21 0.50
CA PRO A 96 27.76 -5.08 0.00
C PRO A 96 27.94 -6.38 0.79
N MET A 97 27.33 -6.51 1.97
CA MET A 97 27.51 -7.67 2.86
C MET A 97 26.32 -7.91 3.79
N GLY A 98 26.35 -9.00 4.55
CA GLY A 98 25.36 -9.25 5.61
C GLY A 98 24.05 -9.84 5.09
N THR A 99 24.08 -10.72 4.09
CA THR A 99 22.90 -11.46 3.60
C THR A 99 23.04 -12.95 3.90
N VAL A 100 22.01 -13.55 4.48
CA VAL A 100 21.83 -15.00 4.67
C VAL A 100 20.58 -15.40 3.91
N LEU A 101 20.67 -16.44 3.09
CA LEU A 101 19.51 -17.04 2.45
C LEU A 101 19.07 -18.29 3.21
N MET A 102 17.77 -18.53 3.22
CA MET A 102 17.19 -19.78 3.71
C MET A 102 16.38 -20.46 2.62
N ARG A 103 16.27 -21.77 2.69
CA ARG A 103 15.36 -22.53 1.82
C ARG A 103 15.04 -23.90 2.42
N SER A 104 13.91 -24.45 2.04
CA SER A 104 13.67 -25.88 2.24
C SER A 104 14.71 -26.72 1.45
N TRP A 105 15.06 -27.89 1.96
CA TRP A 105 15.98 -28.81 1.27
C TRP A 105 15.48 -29.19 -0.12
N SER A 106 14.17 -29.26 -0.32
CA SER A 106 13.54 -29.59 -1.60
C SER A 106 13.55 -28.42 -2.61
N THR A 107 13.74 -27.18 -2.17
CA THR A 107 13.71 -26.03 -3.05
C THR A 107 15.03 -25.86 -3.82
N PRO A 108 15.05 -25.84 -5.16
CA PRO A 108 16.26 -25.59 -5.92
C PRO A 108 16.71 -24.14 -5.73
N LEU A 109 18.01 -23.94 -5.50
CA LEU A 109 18.57 -22.60 -5.39
C LEU A 109 18.71 -21.97 -6.79
N PRO A 110 18.17 -20.74 -7.02
CA PRO A 110 18.40 -20.03 -8.27
C PRO A 110 19.90 -19.83 -8.55
N PHE A 111 20.33 -20.03 -9.79
CA PHE A 111 21.74 -19.99 -10.19
C PHE A 111 22.46 -18.72 -9.69
N ASN A 112 21.86 -17.55 -9.87
CA ASN A 112 22.46 -16.27 -9.48
C ASN A 112 22.60 -16.08 -7.95
N LEU A 113 21.98 -16.92 -7.15
CA LEU A 113 22.02 -16.86 -5.67
C LEU A 113 22.90 -17.98 -5.07
N SER A 114 23.46 -18.86 -5.89
CA SER A 114 24.25 -20.02 -5.43
C SER A 114 25.54 -19.64 -4.67
N MET A 115 26.01 -18.42 -4.82
CA MET A 115 27.21 -17.90 -4.14
C MET A 115 26.90 -17.28 -2.76
N VAL A 116 25.63 -17.07 -2.43
CA VAL A 116 25.24 -16.46 -1.15
C VAL A 116 25.14 -17.54 -0.08
N MET A 117 25.56 -17.20 1.15
CA MET A 117 25.41 -18.11 2.29
C MET A 117 23.96 -18.54 2.44
N THR A 118 23.73 -19.86 2.42
CA THR A 118 22.39 -20.44 2.44
C THR A 118 22.28 -21.47 3.55
N VAL A 119 21.22 -21.37 4.36
CA VAL A 119 20.84 -22.35 5.40
C VAL A 119 19.64 -23.16 4.89
N GLY A 120 19.83 -24.47 4.77
CA GLY A 120 18.76 -25.40 4.39
C GLY A 120 18.02 -25.95 5.60
N TYR A 121 16.72 -26.18 5.45
CA TYR A 121 15.90 -26.83 6.49
C TYR A 121 14.91 -27.84 5.91
N PRO A 122 14.56 -28.93 6.65
CA PRO A 122 13.56 -29.87 6.22
C PRO A 122 12.15 -29.33 6.41
N LEU A 123 11.23 -29.74 5.54
CA LEU A 123 9.79 -29.52 5.71
C LEU A 123 9.07 -30.86 5.69
N GLU A 124 8.25 -31.08 6.71
CA GLU A 124 7.29 -32.20 6.79
C GLU A 124 5.91 -31.62 7.11
N HIS A 125 4.93 -31.94 6.30
CA HIS A 125 3.56 -31.41 6.45
C HIS A 125 3.49 -29.88 6.61
N GLY A 126 4.37 -29.14 5.89
CA GLY A 126 4.40 -27.67 5.89
C GLY A 126 5.07 -27.03 7.10
N SER A 127 5.72 -27.80 7.96
CA SER A 127 6.43 -27.34 9.15
C SER A 127 7.80 -27.97 9.26
N ILE A 128 8.66 -27.37 10.07
CA ILE A 128 9.97 -27.96 10.41
C ILE A 128 9.74 -29.05 11.48
N PRO A 129 10.21 -30.28 11.26
CA PRO A 129 10.11 -31.34 12.28
C PRO A 129 10.84 -30.93 13.56
N GLU A 130 10.26 -31.26 14.72
CA GLU A 130 10.83 -30.87 16.02
C GLU A 130 12.23 -31.46 16.26
N SER A 131 12.49 -32.65 15.71
CA SER A 131 13.79 -33.30 15.73
C SER A 131 14.91 -32.49 15.04
N HIS A 132 14.58 -31.64 14.07
CA HIS A 132 15.54 -30.83 13.30
C HIS A 132 15.55 -29.35 13.74
N LEU A 133 14.59 -28.92 14.54
CA LEU A 133 14.44 -27.49 14.89
C LEU A 133 15.66 -26.93 15.62
N SER A 134 16.18 -27.64 16.61
CA SER A 134 17.34 -27.21 17.40
C SER A 134 18.60 -27.10 16.56
N GLU A 135 18.87 -28.09 15.70
CA GLU A 135 20.04 -28.11 14.84
C GLU A 135 19.99 -26.99 13.78
N THR A 136 18.82 -26.83 13.15
CA THR A 136 18.59 -25.78 12.14
C THR A 136 18.70 -24.39 12.76
N ARG A 137 18.15 -24.20 13.97
CA ARG A 137 18.28 -22.95 14.72
C ARG A 137 19.76 -22.62 14.98
N ALA A 138 20.51 -23.56 15.51
CA ALA A 138 21.95 -23.37 15.77
C ALA A 138 22.73 -23.06 14.48
N ALA A 139 22.37 -23.69 13.35
CA ALA A 139 23.01 -23.40 12.07
C ALA A 139 22.69 -21.97 11.61
N LEU A 140 21.45 -21.52 11.74
CA LEU A 140 21.04 -20.16 11.39
C LEU A 140 21.68 -19.11 12.31
N THR A 141 21.72 -19.35 13.63
CA THR A 141 22.40 -18.49 14.59
C THR A 141 23.86 -18.28 14.22
N ARG A 142 24.59 -19.37 13.90
CA ARG A 142 25.97 -19.29 13.44
C ARG A 142 26.11 -18.51 12.13
N ALA A 143 25.23 -18.73 11.17
CA ALA A 143 25.23 -18.01 9.90
C ALA A 143 25.04 -16.49 10.10
N VAL A 144 24.09 -16.08 10.96
CA VAL A 144 23.86 -14.67 11.31
C VAL A 144 25.10 -14.06 11.98
N GLN A 145 25.70 -14.76 12.93
CA GLN A 145 26.93 -14.29 13.61
C GLN A 145 28.09 -14.14 12.63
N LEU A 146 28.27 -15.10 11.72
CA LEU A 146 29.33 -15.09 10.72
C LEU A 146 29.18 -13.89 9.77
N VAL A 147 28.00 -13.68 9.14
CA VAL A 147 27.81 -12.58 8.20
C VAL A 147 27.81 -11.21 8.88
N ARG A 148 27.45 -11.15 10.18
CA ARG A 148 27.54 -9.92 10.97
C ARG A 148 29.01 -9.50 11.20
N SER A 149 29.92 -10.44 11.38
CA SER A 149 31.34 -10.19 11.59
C SER A 149 32.15 -10.12 10.29
N GLU A 150 31.54 -10.46 9.15
CA GLU A 150 32.21 -10.49 7.85
C GLU A 150 32.59 -9.08 7.38
N THR A 151 33.82 -8.95 6.90
CA THR A 151 34.35 -7.68 6.37
C THR A 151 34.53 -7.69 4.86
N ARG A 152 34.41 -8.85 4.22
CA ARG A 152 34.51 -9.01 2.76
C ARG A 152 33.17 -8.69 2.11
N LEU A 153 33.22 -8.30 0.84
CA LEU A 153 32.06 -8.10 0.00
C LEU A 153 31.44 -9.47 -0.32
N THR A 154 30.27 -9.77 0.23
CA THR A 154 29.58 -11.06 0.04
C THR A 154 28.35 -10.95 -0.86
N SER A 155 27.92 -9.72 -1.20
CA SER A 155 26.89 -9.52 -2.21
C SER A 155 27.43 -9.91 -3.59
N PRO A 156 26.69 -10.73 -4.37
CA PRO A 156 27.07 -11.08 -5.75
C PRO A 156 27.33 -9.85 -6.64
N VAL A 157 26.57 -8.78 -6.47
CA VAL A 157 26.71 -7.54 -7.24
C VAL A 157 28.10 -6.91 -7.03
N PHE A 158 28.52 -6.77 -5.80
CA PHE A 158 29.80 -6.11 -5.47
C PHE A 158 30.99 -7.06 -5.60
N SER A 159 30.81 -8.36 -5.40
CA SER A 159 31.91 -9.32 -5.48
C SER A 159 32.23 -9.75 -6.92
N LEU A 160 31.25 -9.75 -7.83
CA LEU A 160 31.43 -10.17 -9.23
C LEU A 160 31.71 -9.00 -10.18
N VAL A 161 31.33 -7.78 -9.81
CA VAL A 161 31.47 -6.57 -10.62
C VAL A 161 32.23 -5.50 -9.82
N PRO A 162 33.55 -5.62 -9.67
CA PRO A 162 34.37 -4.69 -8.88
C PRO A 162 34.26 -3.23 -9.33
N GLU A 163 33.92 -3.00 -10.60
CA GLU A 163 33.70 -1.67 -11.17
C GLU A 163 32.55 -0.94 -10.50
N ILE A 164 31.55 -1.65 -9.97
CA ILE A 164 30.44 -1.05 -9.21
C ILE A 164 30.95 -0.44 -7.90
N GLU A 165 31.87 -1.10 -7.20
CA GLU A 165 32.50 -0.54 -6.01
C GLU A 165 33.30 0.72 -6.34
N GLN A 166 34.00 0.75 -7.46
CA GLN A 166 34.76 1.91 -7.93
C GLN A 166 33.85 3.07 -8.39
N ALA A 167 32.73 2.73 -9.07
CA ALA A 167 31.76 3.72 -9.56
C ALA A 167 30.92 4.33 -8.42
N VAL A 168 30.79 3.63 -7.29
CA VAL A 168 30.06 4.11 -6.11
C VAL A 168 31.03 4.23 -4.94
N PRO A 169 31.86 5.28 -4.91
CA PRO A 169 32.87 5.44 -3.86
C PRO A 169 32.18 5.45 -2.49
N ASP A 170 32.85 4.77 -1.55
CA ASP A 170 32.46 4.75 -0.15
C ASP A 170 31.11 4.05 0.16
N VAL A 171 30.89 2.87 -0.47
CA VAL A 171 29.67 2.06 -0.26
C VAL A 171 29.42 1.77 1.23
N LYS A 172 30.48 1.52 2.02
CA LYS A 172 30.38 1.29 3.46
C LYS A 172 29.81 2.51 4.19
N ARG A 173 30.35 3.69 3.94
CA ARG A 173 29.88 4.94 4.54
C ARG A 173 28.47 5.30 4.10
N ARG A 174 28.10 4.98 2.85
CA ARG A 174 26.74 5.14 2.35
C ARG A 174 25.77 4.23 3.12
N THR A 175 26.14 2.97 3.34
CA THR A 175 25.35 2.01 4.13
C THR A 175 25.21 2.47 5.59
N GLU A 176 26.27 3.00 6.19
CA GLU A 176 26.22 3.62 7.53
C GLU A 176 25.29 4.82 7.58
N LYS A 177 25.33 5.71 6.56
CA LYS A 177 24.39 6.83 6.46
C LYS A 177 22.94 6.38 6.29
N LEU A 178 22.68 5.31 5.53
CA LEU A 178 21.33 4.76 5.41
C LEU A 178 20.84 4.19 6.74
N ARG A 179 21.70 3.54 7.51
CA ARG A 179 21.39 3.06 8.87
C ARG A 179 21.11 4.22 9.82
N ALA A 180 21.94 5.28 9.78
CA ALA A 180 21.77 6.48 10.61
C ALA A 180 20.49 7.27 10.28
N ALA A 181 20.04 7.22 9.04
CA ALA A 181 18.88 7.96 8.60
C ALA A 181 17.54 7.32 9.02
N TRP A 182 17.55 6.05 9.40
CA TRP A 182 16.32 5.32 9.77
C TRP A 182 16.59 4.29 10.86
N GLN A 183 15.83 4.37 11.95
CA GLN A 183 15.86 3.42 13.05
C GLN A 183 14.42 2.95 13.33
N PRO A 184 14.18 1.64 13.37
CA PRO A 184 12.88 1.11 13.79
C PRO A 184 12.62 1.40 15.27
N ASN A 185 11.37 1.55 15.64
CA ASN A 185 10.99 1.80 17.01
C ASN A 185 11.06 0.51 17.86
N PHE A 186 12.24 0.14 18.33
CA PHE A 186 12.47 -1.09 19.10
C PHE A 186 11.71 -1.15 20.44
N ARG A 187 11.32 -0.02 21.03
CA ARG A 187 10.56 -0.03 22.27
C ARG A 187 9.19 -0.69 22.13
N VAL A 188 8.64 -0.70 20.92
CA VAL A 188 7.40 -1.37 20.58
C VAL A 188 7.61 -2.87 20.38
N LEU A 189 8.75 -3.27 19.78
CA LEU A 189 9.09 -4.67 19.49
C LEU A 189 9.43 -5.51 20.74
N MET A 190 9.92 -4.88 21.82
CA MET A 190 10.43 -5.54 23.03
C MET A 190 9.41 -5.68 24.17
N ARG A 191 8.11 -5.44 23.95
CA ARG A 191 7.09 -5.62 24.99
C ARG A 191 6.72 -7.09 25.18
N SER A 192 7.21 -7.59 26.29
CA SER A 192 6.86 -8.74 27.17
C SER A 192 6.03 -9.92 26.62
N PRO A 193 6.55 -11.16 26.72
CA PRO A 193 5.77 -12.37 26.55
C PRO A 193 4.93 -12.61 27.81
N GLY A 194 3.61 -12.56 27.71
CA GLY A 194 2.76 -12.93 28.86
C GLY A 194 1.26 -12.67 28.76
N LYS A 195 0.79 -11.85 27.82
CA LYS A 195 -0.65 -11.75 27.49
C LYS A 195 -0.80 -12.04 26.00
N PRO A 196 -1.93 -12.64 25.54
CA PRO A 196 -2.23 -12.63 24.13
C PRO A 196 -2.26 -11.17 23.71
N SER A 197 -1.16 -10.72 23.13
CA SER A 197 -0.92 -9.31 22.86
C SER A 197 -1.94 -8.84 21.85
N ALA A 198 -2.28 -7.55 21.92
CA ALA A 198 -3.00 -6.87 20.86
C ALA A 198 -2.45 -7.21 19.46
N HIS A 199 -1.14 -7.44 19.33
CA HIS A 199 -0.48 -7.96 18.13
C HIS A 199 -1.00 -9.32 17.69
N LEU A 200 -1.23 -10.27 18.59
CA LEU A 200 -1.77 -11.59 18.27
C LEU A 200 -3.21 -11.50 17.76
N LEU A 201 -4.01 -10.60 18.32
CA LEU A 201 -5.38 -10.31 17.86
C LEU A 201 -5.38 -9.70 16.46
N VAL A 202 -4.50 -8.73 16.18
CA VAL A 202 -4.36 -8.12 14.86
C VAL A 202 -3.75 -9.10 13.85
N GLU A 203 -2.81 -9.93 14.26
CA GLU A 203 -2.25 -11.00 13.44
C GLU A 203 -3.31 -12.06 13.10
N GLN A 204 -4.18 -12.38 14.06
CA GLN A 204 -5.36 -13.21 13.82
C GLN A 204 -6.37 -12.52 12.88
N LEU A 205 -6.50 -11.19 12.88
CA LEU A 205 -7.31 -10.45 11.92
C LEU A 205 -6.73 -10.53 10.48
N LYS A 206 -5.41 -10.51 10.34
CA LYS A 206 -4.74 -10.59 9.03
C LYS A 206 -4.77 -11.99 8.40
N ASN A 207 -4.84 -13.05 9.20
CA ASN A 207 -4.69 -14.45 8.76
C ASN A 207 -6.02 -15.17 8.48
N LYS A 208 -7.12 -14.44 8.32
CA LYS A 208 -8.44 -15.05 8.18
C LYS A 208 -8.85 -15.30 6.74
N ASN A 209 -9.23 -16.56 6.47
CA ASN A 209 -9.70 -17.01 5.15
C ASN A 209 -11.18 -16.69 4.90
N SER A 210 -11.91 -16.09 5.86
CA SER A 210 -13.31 -15.70 5.68
C SER A 210 -13.65 -14.38 6.37
N ILE A 211 -14.49 -13.57 5.72
CA ILE A 211 -15.02 -12.30 6.23
C ILE A 211 -15.81 -12.51 7.54
N ASN A 212 -16.51 -13.64 7.70
CA ASN A 212 -17.28 -13.94 8.89
C ASN A 212 -16.40 -14.14 10.15
N GLU A 213 -15.27 -14.79 9.99
CA GLU A 213 -14.31 -14.96 11.09
C GLU A 213 -13.63 -13.64 11.46
N LEU A 214 -13.31 -12.81 10.46
CA LEU A 214 -12.77 -11.47 10.66
C LEU A 214 -13.75 -10.62 11.47
N SER A 215 -15.03 -10.60 11.09
CA SER A 215 -16.07 -9.82 11.79
C SER A 215 -16.27 -10.26 13.24
N GLN A 216 -16.14 -11.57 13.55
CA GLN A 216 -16.21 -12.04 14.93
C GLN A 216 -15.03 -11.55 15.77
N GLN A 217 -13.83 -11.50 15.20
CA GLN A 217 -12.65 -11.03 15.92
C GLN A 217 -12.61 -9.52 16.08
N LEU A 218 -13.10 -8.78 15.08
CA LEU A 218 -13.28 -7.32 15.21
C LEU A 218 -14.18 -6.95 16.39
N LYS A 219 -15.22 -7.75 16.70
CA LYS A 219 -16.04 -7.57 17.91
C LYS A 219 -15.24 -7.75 19.21
N ILE A 220 -14.28 -8.67 19.24
CA ILE A 220 -13.39 -8.85 20.40
C ILE A 220 -12.48 -7.63 20.53
N VAL A 221 -11.90 -7.17 19.42
CA VAL A 221 -11.08 -5.95 19.38
C VAL A 221 -11.88 -4.74 19.82
N GLU A 222 -13.12 -4.59 19.36
CA GLU A 222 -14.03 -3.52 19.75
C GLU A 222 -14.25 -3.50 21.30
N SER A 223 -14.47 -4.69 21.91
CA SER A 223 -14.65 -4.80 23.35
C SER A 223 -13.41 -4.40 24.19
N GLN A 224 -12.24 -4.32 23.57
CA GLN A 224 -10.96 -4.00 24.17
C GLN A 224 -10.35 -2.70 23.62
N ALA A 225 -11.10 -1.92 22.85
CA ALA A 225 -10.58 -0.79 22.07
C ALA A 225 -9.78 0.21 22.91
N GLN A 226 -10.26 0.55 24.10
CA GLN A 226 -9.62 1.52 25.00
C GLN A 226 -8.32 0.97 25.61
N SER A 227 -8.29 -0.30 26.01
CA SER A 227 -7.09 -0.98 26.48
C SER A 227 -6.05 -1.10 25.36
N LEU A 228 -6.48 -1.53 24.16
CA LEU A 228 -5.65 -1.63 22.98
C LEU A 228 -5.04 -0.29 22.58
N ALA A 229 -5.85 0.77 22.57
CA ALA A 229 -5.38 2.12 22.25
C ALA A 229 -4.35 2.65 23.26
N ASN A 230 -4.42 2.26 24.51
CA ASN A 230 -3.48 2.69 25.55
C ASN A 230 -2.23 1.81 25.60
N GLU A 231 -2.37 0.51 25.43
CA GLU A 231 -1.27 -0.45 25.51
C GLU A 231 -0.47 -0.59 24.20
N ALA A 232 -1.16 -0.46 23.05
CA ALA A 232 -0.58 -0.65 21.73
C ALA A 232 -1.20 0.29 20.66
N PRO A 233 -1.03 1.62 20.80
CA PRO A 233 -1.63 2.61 19.92
C PRO A 233 -1.21 2.46 18.46
N GLU A 234 -0.06 1.87 18.23
CA GLU A 234 0.50 1.56 16.91
C GLU A 234 -0.32 0.52 16.12
N LEU A 235 -1.22 -0.20 16.76
CA LEU A 235 -2.09 -1.19 16.12
C LEU A 235 -3.39 -0.58 15.58
N ILE A 236 -3.75 0.63 15.99
CA ILE A 236 -4.96 1.31 15.54
C ILE A 236 -5.08 1.33 14.00
N PRO A 237 -4.01 1.66 13.23
CA PRO A 237 -4.08 1.62 11.77
C PRO A 237 -4.53 0.27 11.22
N ASN A 238 -3.94 -0.80 11.72
CA ASN A 238 -4.24 -2.16 11.27
C ASN A 238 -5.67 -2.60 11.62
N ILE A 239 -6.17 -2.15 12.76
CA ILE A 239 -7.55 -2.41 13.19
C ILE A 239 -8.54 -1.70 12.26
N LEU A 240 -8.31 -0.42 11.98
CA LEU A 240 -9.15 0.37 11.06
C LEU A 240 -9.13 -0.21 9.64
N GLU A 241 -7.95 -0.60 9.14
CA GLU A 241 -7.80 -1.30 7.86
C GLU A 241 -8.57 -2.62 7.82
N SER A 242 -8.57 -3.38 8.92
CA SER A 242 -9.30 -4.64 9.04
C SER A 242 -10.81 -4.44 8.98
N TYR A 243 -11.34 -3.40 9.63
CA TYR A 243 -12.75 -3.01 9.50
C TYR A 243 -13.10 -2.63 8.06
N ARG A 244 -12.24 -1.85 7.41
CA ARG A 244 -12.42 -1.46 6.01
C ARG A 244 -12.39 -2.66 5.06
N TYR A 245 -11.47 -3.60 5.26
CA TYR A 245 -11.39 -4.84 4.49
C TYR A 245 -12.65 -5.71 4.68
N ALA A 246 -13.17 -5.77 5.90
CA ALA A 246 -14.43 -6.47 6.21
C ALA A 246 -15.67 -5.71 5.72
N SER A 247 -15.54 -4.47 5.25
CA SER A 247 -16.63 -3.55 4.97
C SER A 247 -17.56 -3.33 6.18
N ASP A 248 -17.04 -3.51 7.40
CA ASP A 248 -17.76 -3.30 8.67
C ASP A 248 -17.63 -1.82 9.10
N TRP A 249 -18.29 -0.96 8.34
CA TRP A 249 -18.25 0.51 8.58
C TRP A 249 -18.86 0.90 9.91
N GLU A 250 -19.92 0.21 10.35
CA GLU A 250 -20.53 0.44 11.67
C GLU A 250 -19.54 0.08 12.80
N GLY A 251 -18.85 -1.05 12.67
CA GLY A 251 -17.83 -1.47 13.62
C GLY A 251 -16.67 -0.47 13.70
N LEU A 252 -16.21 0.03 12.56
CA LEU A 252 -15.18 1.07 12.50
C LEU A 252 -15.61 2.33 13.26
N ILE A 253 -16.84 2.80 13.04
CA ILE A 253 -17.38 3.98 13.72
C ILE A 253 -17.46 3.74 15.24
N ARG A 254 -18.00 2.59 15.67
CA ARG A 254 -18.07 2.26 17.11
C ARG A 254 -16.68 2.19 17.73
N PHE A 255 -15.73 1.54 17.06
CA PHE A 255 -14.34 1.48 17.52
C PHE A 255 -13.72 2.87 17.65
N ALA A 256 -13.84 3.72 16.63
CA ALA A 256 -13.29 5.07 16.64
C ALA A 256 -13.89 5.93 17.77
N TYR A 257 -15.19 5.80 18.06
CA TYR A 257 -15.83 6.53 19.15
C TYR A 257 -15.45 6.05 20.56
N GLN A 258 -14.92 4.84 20.69
CA GLN A 258 -14.38 4.34 21.97
C GLN A 258 -12.97 4.88 22.25
N LEU A 259 -12.27 5.40 21.25
CA LEU A 259 -10.95 6.01 21.45
C LEU A 259 -11.07 7.34 22.17
N GLU A 260 -10.06 7.66 22.97
CA GLU A 260 -9.95 8.99 23.62
C GLU A 260 -10.03 10.12 22.58
N PRO A 261 -10.62 11.29 22.93
CA PRO A 261 -10.85 12.38 21.99
C PRO A 261 -9.61 12.79 21.20
N GLU A 262 -8.43 12.87 21.84
CA GLU A 262 -7.16 13.22 21.18
C GLU A 262 -6.77 12.21 20.09
N ARG A 263 -6.96 10.91 20.36
CA ARG A 263 -6.66 9.84 19.38
C ARG A 263 -7.68 9.81 18.25
N ARG A 264 -8.96 9.99 18.58
CA ARG A 264 -10.03 10.06 17.59
C ARG A 264 -9.86 11.22 16.63
N GLN A 265 -9.30 12.34 17.11
CA GLN A 265 -8.99 13.52 16.30
C GLN A 265 -7.64 13.43 15.58
N SER A 266 -6.85 12.37 15.79
CA SER A 266 -5.64 12.18 15.00
C SER A 266 -5.99 12.03 13.52
N LYS A 267 -5.12 12.57 12.62
CA LYS A 267 -5.36 12.62 11.18
C LYS A 267 -5.91 11.30 10.64
N MET A 268 -5.20 10.21 10.92
CA MET A 268 -5.55 8.89 10.40
C MET A 268 -6.93 8.39 10.88
N VAL A 269 -7.21 8.46 12.20
CA VAL A 269 -8.48 7.98 12.74
C VAL A 269 -9.64 8.83 12.24
N ALA A 270 -9.47 10.15 12.19
CA ALA A 270 -10.48 11.07 11.70
C ALA A 270 -10.80 10.84 10.20
N GLN A 271 -9.79 10.58 9.37
CA GLN A 271 -9.97 10.26 7.96
C GLN A 271 -10.74 8.95 7.77
N GLU A 272 -10.37 7.87 8.44
CA GLU A 272 -11.07 6.59 8.36
C GLU A 272 -12.49 6.67 8.92
N LEU A 273 -12.69 7.42 10.01
CA LEU A 273 -14.01 7.68 10.57
C LEU A 273 -14.90 8.45 9.59
N ALA A 274 -14.39 9.49 8.94
CA ALA A 274 -15.15 10.26 7.95
C ALA A 274 -15.53 9.40 6.74
N LEU A 275 -14.62 8.57 6.24
CA LEU A 275 -14.90 7.63 5.16
C LEU A 275 -15.99 6.63 5.54
N ALA A 276 -15.94 6.05 6.75
CA ALA A 276 -16.95 5.11 7.23
C ALA A 276 -18.32 5.77 7.40
N LEU A 277 -18.36 6.99 7.98
CA LEU A 277 -19.58 7.78 8.12
C LEU A 277 -20.22 8.06 6.75
N GLY A 278 -19.44 8.49 5.77
CA GLY A 278 -19.94 8.75 4.41
C GLY A 278 -20.43 7.48 3.72
N ARG A 279 -19.77 6.32 3.93
CA ARG A 279 -20.24 5.02 3.39
C ARG A 279 -21.60 4.58 3.94
N LEU A 280 -21.92 4.99 5.17
CA LEU A 280 -23.24 4.75 5.81
C LEU A 280 -24.22 5.92 5.63
N ASN A 281 -23.92 6.84 4.73
CA ASN A 281 -24.74 8.03 4.46
C ASN A 281 -24.91 9.00 5.64
N HIS A 282 -23.97 8.96 6.62
CA HIS A 282 -23.89 9.94 7.71
C HIS A 282 -23.00 11.12 7.30
N VAL A 283 -23.32 11.73 6.16
CA VAL A 283 -22.44 12.69 5.47
C VAL A 283 -22.20 13.97 6.25
N ASP A 284 -23.18 14.47 7.01
CA ASP A 284 -23.00 15.65 7.86
C ASP A 284 -21.94 15.42 8.93
N GLN A 285 -21.98 14.25 9.57
CA GLN A 285 -21.00 13.90 10.59
C GLN A 285 -19.59 13.71 9.98
N ALA A 286 -19.52 13.19 8.74
CA ALA A 286 -18.26 13.07 8.00
C ALA A 286 -17.66 14.45 7.72
N ILE A 287 -18.48 15.39 7.25
CA ILE A 287 -18.07 16.78 7.00
C ILE A 287 -17.61 17.46 8.29
N ASP A 288 -18.34 17.32 9.38
CA ASP A 288 -17.96 17.89 10.70
C ASP A 288 -16.60 17.36 11.19
N VAL A 289 -16.35 16.07 11.04
CA VAL A 289 -15.05 15.45 11.39
C VAL A 289 -13.94 16.05 10.52
N MET A 290 -14.15 16.16 9.22
CA MET A 290 -13.15 16.64 8.29
C MET A 290 -12.91 18.16 8.39
N LEU A 291 -13.91 18.96 8.72
CA LEU A 291 -13.74 20.40 8.99
C LEU A 291 -12.83 20.65 10.20
N ARG A 292 -13.04 19.92 11.30
CA ARG A 292 -12.15 19.99 12.46
C ARG A 292 -10.73 19.56 12.15
N LEU A 293 -10.58 18.54 11.32
CA LEU A 293 -9.26 18.08 10.89
C LEU A 293 -8.58 19.12 9.99
N LYS A 294 -9.33 19.78 9.10
CA LYS A 294 -8.83 20.86 8.23
C LYS A 294 -8.33 22.07 9.05
N GLU A 295 -8.97 22.40 10.17
CA GLU A 295 -8.49 23.47 11.08
C GLU A 295 -7.09 23.17 11.61
N GLN A 296 -6.77 21.89 11.86
CA GLN A 296 -5.46 21.45 12.35
C GLN A 296 -4.45 21.26 11.23
N HIS A 297 -4.91 20.91 10.01
CA HIS A 297 -4.09 20.58 8.84
C HIS A 297 -4.64 21.29 7.59
N PRO A 298 -4.57 22.65 7.52
CA PRO A 298 -5.22 23.43 6.46
C PRO A 298 -4.65 23.17 5.06
N ASP A 299 -3.35 22.85 4.98
CA ASP A 299 -2.62 22.64 3.74
C ASP A 299 -2.32 21.15 3.47
N ASP A 300 -3.14 20.25 4.01
CA ASP A 300 -2.98 18.82 3.77
C ASP A 300 -3.90 18.36 2.62
N PRO A 301 -3.34 17.94 1.47
CA PRO A 301 -4.15 17.56 0.31
C PRO A 301 -5.06 16.36 0.59
N GLU A 302 -4.65 15.38 1.41
CA GLU A 302 -5.49 14.22 1.72
C GLU A 302 -6.72 14.61 2.54
N VAL A 303 -6.56 15.57 3.47
CA VAL A 303 -7.68 16.11 4.27
C VAL A 303 -8.68 16.80 3.35
N LEU A 304 -8.20 17.60 2.40
CA LEU A 304 -9.04 18.29 1.43
C LEU A 304 -9.75 17.32 0.48
N VAL A 305 -9.07 16.25 0.03
CA VAL A 305 -9.68 15.22 -0.83
C VAL A 305 -10.85 14.53 -0.14
N ILE A 306 -10.70 14.13 1.13
CA ILE A 306 -11.77 13.44 1.86
C ILE A 306 -12.92 14.43 2.18
N LEU A 307 -12.61 15.68 2.49
CA LEU A 307 -13.61 16.73 2.68
C LEU A 307 -14.40 16.96 1.40
N GLY A 308 -13.71 17.09 0.25
CA GLY A 308 -14.33 17.23 -1.06
C GLY A 308 -15.21 16.04 -1.40
N TRP A 309 -14.75 14.82 -1.10
CA TRP A 309 -15.56 13.61 -1.26
C TRP A 309 -16.82 13.62 -0.39
N SER A 310 -16.73 14.07 0.86
CA SER A 310 -17.87 14.17 1.77
C SER A 310 -18.91 15.16 1.28
N TYR A 311 -18.51 16.35 0.83
CA TYR A 311 -19.42 17.34 0.22
C TYR A 311 -20.03 16.81 -1.07
N ARG A 312 -19.25 16.15 -1.93
CA ARG A 312 -19.76 15.51 -3.15
C ARG A 312 -20.84 14.48 -2.84
N GLN A 313 -20.68 13.64 -1.81
CA GLN A 313 -21.67 12.66 -1.39
C GLN A 313 -22.97 13.37 -0.96
N ARG A 314 -22.91 14.44 -0.17
CA ARG A 314 -24.09 15.21 0.25
C ARG A 314 -24.76 15.88 -0.95
N TYR A 315 -24.00 16.45 -1.86
CA TYR A 315 -24.55 17.00 -3.09
C TYR A 315 -25.37 15.98 -3.90
N PHE A 316 -24.86 14.77 -4.09
CA PHE A 316 -25.58 13.73 -4.82
C PHE A 316 -26.81 13.19 -4.08
N THR A 317 -26.83 13.30 -2.76
CA THR A 317 -27.97 12.84 -1.93
C THR A 317 -29.04 13.92 -1.80
N GLU A 318 -28.67 15.18 -1.62
CA GLU A 318 -29.56 16.27 -1.24
C GLU A 318 -29.77 17.33 -2.35
N GLY A 319 -28.86 17.37 -3.34
CA GLY A 319 -28.94 18.31 -4.47
C GLY A 319 -28.56 19.76 -4.12
N ASN A 320 -27.88 20.00 -2.99
CA ASN A 320 -27.49 21.32 -2.56
C ASN A 320 -26.33 21.89 -3.39
N ALA A 321 -26.56 22.99 -4.10
CA ALA A 321 -25.55 23.62 -4.94
C ALA A 321 -24.31 24.13 -4.15
N GLU A 322 -24.49 24.53 -2.89
CA GLU A 322 -23.38 24.95 -2.03
C GLU A 322 -22.39 23.80 -1.78
N ASP A 323 -22.88 22.58 -1.63
CA ASP A 323 -22.04 21.40 -1.46
C ASP A 323 -21.24 21.06 -2.71
N LEU A 324 -21.81 21.31 -3.89
CA LEU A 324 -21.08 21.19 -5.15
C LEU A 324 -19.90 22.17 -5.19
N ASP A 325 -20.12 23.43 -4.81
CA ASP A 325 -19.09 24.46 -4.78
C ASP A 325 -18.00 24.15 -3.75
N GLN A 326 -18.40 23.67 -2.55
CA GLN A 326 -17.44 23.25 -1.51
C GLN A 326 -16.60 22.04 -1.96
N ALA A 327 -17.22 21.06 -2.63
CA ALA A 327 -16.50 19.91 -3.15
C ALA A 327 -15.49 20.31 -4.24
N ILE A 328 -15.89 21.15 -5.19
CA ILE A 328 -15.00 21.68 -6.23
C ILE A 328 -13.83 22.42 -5.60
N SER A 329 -14.12 23.36 -4.69
CA SER A 329 -13.08 24.15 -4.00
C SER A 329 -12.06 23.27 -3.24
N ALA A 330 -12.56 22.24 -2.55
CA ALA A 330 -11.70 21.33 -1.80
C ALA A 330 -10.77 20.52 -2.71
N TYR A 331 -11.29 19.98 -3.82
CA TYR A 331 -10.47 19.23 -4.79
C TYR A 331 -9.50 20.13 -5.55
N GLN A 332 -9.90 21.36 -5.92
CA GLN A 332 -9.00 22.32 -6.54
C GLN A 332 -7.84 22.69 -5.61
N GLN A 333 -8.13 23.01 -4.34
CA GLN A 333 -7.09 23.31 -3.35
C GLN A 333 -6.15 22.11 -3.14
N ALA A 334 -6.68 20.89 -3.07
CA ALA A 334 -5.88 19.69 -2.93
C ALA A 334 -4.95 19.48 -4.14
N PHE A 335 -5.44 19.71 -5.35
CA PHE A 335 -4.63 19.64 -6.57
C PHE A 335 -3.58 20.75 -6.64
N GLU A 336 -3.89 21.97 -6.19
CA GLU A 336 -2.88 23.03 -6.08
C GLU A 336 -1.71 22.65 -5.14
N LEU A 337 -2.02 21.97 -4.03
CA LEU A 337 -1.01 21.49 -3.08
C LEU A 337 -0.22 20.29 -3.60
N ASN A 338 -0.84 19.46 -4.43
CA ASN A 338 -0.19 18.31 -5.08
C ASN A 338 -0.53 18.23 -6.58
N PRO A 339 0.10 19.06 -7.43
CA PRO A 339 -0.22 19.15 -8.86
C PRO A 339 0.12 17.89 -9.68
N THR A 340 0.74 16.87 -9.07
CA THR A 340 1.01 15.58 -9.71
C THR A 340 -0.12 14.57 -9.53
N ASP A 341 -1.06 14.85 -8.64
CA ASP A 341 -2.22 13.98 -8.40
C ASP A 341 -3.36 14.32 -9.37
N TRP A 342 -3.25 13.79 -10.60
CA TRP A 342 -4.29 13.98 -11.63
C TRP A 342 -5.65 13.42 -11.25
N HIS A 343 -5.72 12.42 -10.37
CA HIS A 343 -6.99 11.87 -9.88
C HIS A 343 -7.80 12.93 -9.13
N THR A 344 -7.16 13.65 -8.22
CA THR A 344 -7.78 14.77 -7.51
C THR A 344 -8.22 15.89 -8.47
N GLY A 345 -7.35 16.23 -9.44
CA GLY A 345 -7.70 17.19 -10.49
C GLY A 345 -8.90 16.76 -11.33
N MET A 346 -8.97 15.47 -11.67
CA MET A 346 -10.10 14.91 -12.42
C MET A 346 -11.42 14.99 -11.64
N GLN A 347 -11.41 14.74 -10.31
CA GLN A 347 -12.60 14.92 -9.48
C GLN A 347 -13.14 16.37 -9.55
N ALA A 348 -12.26 17.37 -9.49
CA ALA A 348 -12.65 18.76 -9.64
C ALA A 348 -13.26 19.04 -11.04
N LEU A 349 -12.63 18.55 -12.11
CA LEU A 349 -13.10 18.73 -13.49
C LEU A 349 -14.49 18.09 -13.70
N THR A 350 -14.71 16.89 -13.17
CA THR A 350 -15.99 16.18 -13.27
C THR A 350 -17.11 16.99 -12.61
N LEU A 351 -16.87 17.54 -11.43
CA LEU A 351 -17.85 18.36 -10.73
C LEU A 351 -18.06 19.72 -11.40
N LEU A 352 -17.01 20.37 -11.89
CA LEU A 352 -17.09 21.60 -12.67
C LEU A 352 -17.95 21.42 -13.94
N SER A 353 -17.85 20.26 -14.60
CA SER A 353 -18.67 19.97 -15.79
C SER A 353 -20.17 19.92 -15.51
N GLN A 354 -20.58 19.72 -14.25
CA GLN A 354 -22.00 19.70 -13.84
C GLN A 354 -22.57 21.09 -13.54
N ARG A 355 -21.69 22.09 -13.29
CA ARG A 355 -22.13 23.48 -13.12
C ARG A 355 -22.49 24.09 -14.47
N ARG A 356 -23.52 24.95 -14.48
CA ARG A 356 -24.06 25.55 -15.70
C ARG A 356 -23.78 27.05 -15.84
N ASP A 357 -22.88 27.59 -15.08
CA ASP A 357 -22.50 29.00 -15.11
C ASP A 357 -21.23 29.28 -15.93
N ASN A 358 -21.06 30.54 -16.31
CA ASN A 358 -19.90 30.97 -17.10
C ASN A 358 -18.54 30.86 -16.32
N SER A 359 -18.59 30.93 -14.99
CA SER A 359 -17.40 30.77 -14.14
C SER A 359 -16.86 29.34 -14.25
N ALA A 360 -17.74 28.34 -14.16
CA ALA A 360 -17.37 26.94 -14.29
C ALA A 360 -16.66 26.63 -15.63
N GLN A 361 -17.11 27.26 -16.73
CA GLN A 361 -16.49 27.09 -18.04
C GLN A 361 -15.06 27.66 -18.07
N SER A 362 -14.83 28.81 -17.42
CA SER A 362 -13.49 29.41 -17.30
C SER A 362 -12.58 28.53 -16.43
N GLU A 363 -13.06 28.11 -15.26
CA GLU A 363 -12.32 27.27 -14.33
C GLU A 363 -11.96 25.90 -14.96
N LEU A 364 -12.88 25.32 -15.72
CA LEU A 364 -12.66 24.07 -16.45
C LEU A 364 -11.58 24.25 -17.52
N SER A 365 -11.62 25.36 -18.26
CA SER A 365 -10.63 25.67 -19.30
C SER A 365 -9.22 25.88 -18.75
N ASP A 366 -9.10 26.41 -17.53
CA ASP A 366 -7.82 26.62 -16.86
C ASP A 366 -7.26 25.33 -16.21
N LEU A 367 -8.15 24.52 -15.61
CA LEU A 367 -7.75 23.33 -14.87
C LEU A 367 -7.42 22.14 -15.79
N LEU A 368 -8.21 21.94 -16.87
CA LEU A 368 -8.12 20.78 -17.75
C LEU A 368 -6.70 20.56 -18.33
N PRO A 369 -6.01 21.57 -18.91
CA PRO A 369 -4.66 21.37 -19.44
C PRO A 369 -3.64 20.99 -18.35
N ARG A 370 -3.83 21.46 -17.13
CA ARG A 370 -2.95 21.16 -15.98
C ARG A 370 -3.11 19.72 -15.53
N VAL A 371 -4.35 19.22 -15.43
CA VAL A 371 -4.63 17.82 -15.08
C VAL A 371 -4.12 16.89 -16.18
N LYS A 372 -4.31 17.27 -17.45
CA LYS A 372 -3.78 16.51 -18.58
C LYS A 372 -2.25 16.43 -18.54
N GLN A 373 -1.57 17.55 -18.28
CA GLN A 373 -0.11 17.57 -18.14
C GLN A 373 0.36 16.69 -16.96
N ALA A 374 -0.35 16.69 -15.84
CA ALA A 374 -0.03 15.85 -14.69
C ALA A 374 -0.13 14.35 -15.05
N LEU A 375 -1.18 13.94 -15.75
CA LEU A 375 -1.36 12.56 -16.25
C LEU A 375 -0.24 12.15 -17.22
N GLU A 376 0.07 13.00 -18.20
CA GLU A 376 1.13 12.74 -19.18
C GLU A 376 2.52 12.66 -18.50
N THR A 377 2.79 13.53 -17.52
CA THR A 377 4.04 13.52 -16.76
C THR A 377 4.15 12.25 -15.89
N GLY A 378 3.07 11.83 -15.25
CA GLY A 378 3.02 10.59 -14.47
C GLY A 378 3.31 9.35 -15.33
N ASN A 379 2.93 9.38 -16.59
CA ASN A 379 3.22 8.33 -17.56
C ASN A 379 4.58 8.49 -18.28
N GLN A 380 5.43 9.41 -17.83
CA GLN A 380 6.83 9.58 -18.26
C GLN A 380 7.02 9.72 -19.78
N GLY A 381 6.02 10.28 -20.49
CA GLY A 381 6.06 10.46 -21.94
C GLY A 381 5.90 9.16 -22.75
N TYR A 382 5.53 8.05 -22.11
CA TYR A 382 5.15 6.86 -22.88
C TYR A 382 3.89 7.11 -23.70
N PRO A 383 3.77 6.50 -24.89
CA PRO A 383 2.56 6.63 -25.69
C PRO A 383 1.37 5.97 -24.98
N GLU A 384 0.17 6.49 -25.18
CA GLU A 384 -1.04 6.12 -24.47
C GLU A 384 -1.34 4.60 -24.44
N HIS A 385 -1.04 3.92 -25.55
CA HIS A 385 -1.22 2.46 -25.62
C HIS A 385 -0.31 1.68 -24.65
N ALA A 386 0.73 2.30 -24.07
CA ALA A 386 1.59 1.72 -23.05
C ALA A 386 1.10 2.02 -21.60
N TRP A 387 0.15 2.95 -21.42
CA TRP A 387 -0.38 3.31 -20.12
C TRP A 387 -1.21 2.17 -19.52
N ASN A 388 -1.45 2.22 -18.20
CA ASN A 388 -2.37 1.27 -17.57
C ASN A 388 -3.83 1.59 -17.94
N PHE A 389 -4.75 0.68 -17.64
CA PHE A 389 -6.18 0.83 -17.96
C PHE A 389 -6.77 2.12 -17.39
N TRP A 390 -6.49 2.44 -16.13
CA TRP A 390 -7.10 3.57 -15.44
C TRP A 390 -6.60 4.91 -15.96
N ASP A 391 -5.32 5.01 -16.31
CA ASP A 391 -4.76 6.23 -16.90
C ASP A 391 -5.35 6.49 -18.29
N VAL A 392 -5.57 5.44 -19.08
CA VAL A 392 -6.26 5.55 -20.38
C VAL A 392 -7.73 5.97 -20.19
N ALA A 393 -8.42 5.42 -19.19
CA ALA A 393 -9.77 5.83 -18.85
C ALA A 393 -9.83 7.32 -18.46
N THR A 394 -8.89 7.77 -17.63
CA THR A 394 -8.78 9.21 -17.28
C THR A 394 -8.52 10.08 -18.53
N ASN A 395 -7.66 9.64 -19.46
CA ASN A 395 -7.40 10.38 -20.71
C ASN A 395 -8.63 10.44 -21.62
N LEU A 396 -9.44 9.38 -21.61
CA LEU A 396 -10.76 9.38 -22.29
C LEU A 396 -11.66 10.47 -21.72
N GLU A 397 -11.81 10.55 -20.40
CA GLU A 397 -12.64 11.55 -19.74
C GLU A 397 -12.13 12.98 -20.00
N LEU A 398 -10.82 13.20 -19.92
CA LEU A 398 -10.19 14.48 -20.25
C LEU A 398 -10.43 14.87 -21.72
N SER A 399 -10.37 13.91 -22.64
CA SER A 399 -10.64 14.14 -24.06
C SER A 399 -12.11 14.53 -24.32
N ILE A 400 -13.03 13.91 -23.60
CA ILE A 400 -14.47 14.28 -23.65
C ILE A 400 -14.68 15.70 -23.13
N LEU A 401 -14.10 16.05 -21.98
CA LEU A 401 -14.19 17.41 -21.40
C LEU A 401 -13.56 18.47 -22.31
N ALA A 402 -12.49 18.10 -23.01
CA ALA A 402 -11.84 18.94 -24.02
C ALA A 402 -12.61 19.02 -25.35
N LYS A 403 -13.70 18.25 -25.51
CA LYS A 403 -14.43 18.07 -26.78
C LYS A 403 -13.55 17.55 -27.92
N ASN A 404 -12.48 16.84 -27.57
CA ASN A 404 -11.58 16.15 -28.51
C ASN A 404 -12.12 14.72 -28.78
N TRP A 405 -13.11 14.62 -29.66
CA TRP A 405 -13.82 13.36 -29.93
C TRP A 405 -12.95 12.30 -30.59
N GLU A 406 -11.97 12.72 -31.42
CA GLU A 406 -10.99 11.80 -32.00
C GLU A 406 -10.10 11.17 -30.91
N GLY A 407 -9.58 11.99 -29.99
CA GLY A 407 -8.83 11.53 -28.83
C GLY A 407 -9.65 10.63 -27.93
N ALA A 408 -10.91 11.01 -27.65
CA ALA A 408 -11.82 10.21 -26.83
C ALA A 408 -12.08 8.82 -27.45
N MET A 409 -12.30 8.77 -28.77
CA MET A 409 -12.50 7.53 -29.49
C MET A 409 -11.25 6.63 -29.45
N ASN A 410 -10.06 7.21 -29.60
CA ASN A 410 -8.80 6.48 -29.52
C ASN A 410 -8.62 5.89 -28.11
N SER A 411 -8.78 6.70 -27.06
CA SER A 411 -8.67 6.25 -25.66
C SER A 411 -9.71 5.18 -25.32
N ALA A 412 -10.96 5.31 -25.81
CA ALA A 412 -11.99 4.29 -25.60
C ALA A 412 -11.60 2.93 -26.20
N LYS A 413 -11.05 2.90 -27.43
CA LYS A 413 -10.54 1.67 -28.06
C LYS A 413 -9.39 1.05 -27.28
N ILE A 414 -8.44 1.88 -26.80
CA ILE A 414 -7.31 1.39 -26.02
C ILE A 414 -7.80 0.85 -24.66
N ALA A 415 -8.70 1.56 -23.97
CA ALA A 415 -9.30 1.11 -22.71
C ALA A 415 -10.01 -0.24 -22.90
N ALA A 416 -10.83 -0.35 -23.94
CA ALA A 416 -11.52 -1.59 -24.30
C ALA A 416 -10.55 -2.76 -24.52
N SER A 417 -9.41 -2.53 -25.18
CA SER A 417 -8.40 -3.57 -25.41
C SER A 417 -7.62 -3.98 -24.14
N LYS A 418 -7.61 -3.13 -23.11
CA LYS A 418 -6.89 -3.34 -21.85
C LYS A 418 -7.78 -3.84 -20.71
N ALA A 419 -9.08 -3.75 -20.84
CA ALA A 419 -10.00 -4.22 -19.83
C ALA A 419 -9.84 -5.72 -19.61
N THR A 420 -9.64 -6.11 -18.35
CA THR A 420 -9.48 -7.53 -17.94
C THR A 420 -10.76 -8.09 -17.31
N ALA A 421 -11.73 -7.22 -17.03
CA ALA A 421 -13.01 -7.58 -16.43
C ALA A 421 -14.12 -6.62 -16.88
N GLN A 422 -15.33 -7.15 -17.05
CA GLN A 422 -16.50 -6.39 -17.52
C GLN A 422 -16.82 -5.19 -16.62
N TRP A 423 -16.72 -5.34 -15.31
CA TRP A 423 -17.01 -4.26 -14.34
C TRP A 423 -16.13 -3.01 -14.54
N GLN A 424 -14.92 -3.16 -15.10
CA GLN A 424 -14.05 -2.02 -15.42
C GLN A 424 -14.69 -1.15 -16.51
N MET A 425 -15.22 -1.76 -17.55
CA MET A 425 -15.91 -1.05 -18.65
C MET A 425 -17.24 -0.44 -18.20
N GLU A 426 -17.96 -1.13 -17.32
CA GLU A 426 -19.20 -0.61 -16.71
C GLU A 426 -18.91 0.64 -15.87
N MET A 427 -17.82 0.64 -15.10
CA MET A 427 -17.40 1.80 -14.30
C MET A 427 -17.04 2.98 -15.21
N VAL A 428 -16.18 2.80 -16.20
CA VAL A 428 -15.79 3.85 -17.16
C VAL A 428 -17.04 4.37 -17.90
N GLY A 429 -17.93 3.49 -18.34
CA GLY A 429 -19.19 3.87 -18.97
C GLY A 429 -20.11 4.73 -18.08
N SER A 430 -20.11 4.44 -16.76
CA SER A 430 -20.83 5.25 -15.77
C SER A 430 -20.22 6.63 -15.60
N GLU A 431 -18.88 6.72 -15.47
CA GLU A 431 -18.13 7.98 -15.35
C GLU A 431 -18.32 8.85 -16.59
N VAL A 432 -18.13 8.29 -17.78
CA VAL A 432 -18.40 8.96 -19.06
C VAL A 432 -19.84 9.48 -19.12
N SER A 433 -20.82 8.73 -18.58
CA SER A 433 -22.22 9.16 -18.57
C SER A 433 -22.47 10.40 -17.70
N GLN A 434 -21.70 10.57 -16.62
CA GLN A 434 -21.80 11.76 -15.76
C GLN A 434 -21.32 13.03 -16.48
N LEU A 435 -20.42 12.91 -17.45
CA LEU A 435 -19.90 14.03 -18.23
C LEU A 435 -20.88 14.49 -19.34
N ALA A 436 -21.94 13.73 -19.60
CA ALA A 436 -22.90 14.00 -20.69
C ALA A 436 -23.89 15.15 -20.38
N SER A 437 -23.87 15.75 -19.20
CA SER A 437 -24.92 16.64 -18.72
C SER A 437 -25.06 17.98 -19.47
N ASN A 438 -24.08 18.42 -20.23
CA ASN A 438 -24.01 19.73 -20.89
C ASN A 438 -23.61 19.69 -22.38
N LEU A 439 -23.92 18.61 -23.08
CA LEU A 439 -23.54 18.42 -24.47
C LEU A 439 -24.59 18.97 -25.41
N THR A 440 -24.15 19.55 -26.54
CA THR A 440 -25.02 19.87 -27.68
C THR A 440 -25.54 18.59 -28.34
N ALA A 441 -26.50 18.71 -29.25
CA ALA A 441 -27.05 17.55 -30.00
C ALA A 441 -25.97 16.85 -30.86
N GLU A 442 -24.97 17.58 -31.37
CA GLU A 442 -23.85 17.03 -32.12
C GLU A 442 -22.86 16.31 -31.19
N GLU A 443 -22.45 16.96 -30.12
CA GLU A 443 -21.57 16.37 -29.09
C GLU A 443 -22.19 15.12 -28.44
N SER A 444 -23.54 15.10 -28.28
CA SER A 444 -24.28 13.93 -27.79
C SER A 444 -24.19 12.73 -28.73
N ARG A 445 -24.11 12.94 -30.04
CA ARG A 445 -23.90 11.86 -31.01
C ARG A 445 -22.49 11.31 -30.95
N GLU A 446 -21.50 12.19 -30.84
CA GLU A 446 -20.10 11.76 -30.67
C GLU A 446 -19.93 10.95 -29.37
N MET A 447 -20.53 11.43 -28.28
CA MET A 447 -20.55 10.71 -27.00
C MET A 447 -21.17 9.32 -27.11
N GLU A 448 -22.29 9.18 -27.85
CA GLU A 448 -22.94 7.89 -28.05
C GLU A 448 -22.06 6.94 -28.83
N THR A 449 -21.32 7.41 -29.83
CA THR A 449 -20.36 6.60 -30.57
C THR A 449 -19.22 6.10 -29.69
N VAL A 450 -18.72 6.96 -28.76
CA VAL A 450 -17.73 6.54 -27.74
C VAL A 450 -18.31 5.47 -26.82
N ARG A 451 -19.56 5.62 -26.38
CA ARG A 451 -20.26 4.64 -25.53
C ARG A 451 -20.46 3.29 -26.21
N GLU A 452 -20.81 3.29 -27.51
CA GLU A 452 -20.93 2.05 -28.27
C GLU A 452 -19.61 1.26 -28.32
N VAL A 453 -18.48 1.94 -28.43
CA VAL A 453 -17.15 1.29 -28.33
C VAL A 453 -16.91 0.69 -26.94
N LEU A 454 -17.27 1.40 -25.86
CA LEU A 454 -17.14 0.90 -24.51
C LEU A 454 -18.07 -0.31 -24.23
N GLN A 455 -19.27 -0.33 -24.85
CA GLN A 455 -20.24 -1.42 -24.68
C GLN A 455 -19.98 -2.60 -25.61
N GLY A 456 -19.46 -2.36 -26.81
CA GLY A 456 -19.26 -3.37 -27.84
C GLY A 456 -18.20 -4.43 -27.52
N THR A 457 -17.38 -4.20 -26.49
CA THR A 457 -16.40 -5.17 -25.99
C THR A 457 -16.96 -6.16 -24.97
N ALA A 458 -18.22 -5.97 -24.52
CA ALA A 458 -18.90 -6.89 -23.61
C ALA A 458 -19.45 -8.17 -24.31
N HIS A 459 -19.32 -8.29 -25.63
CA HIS A 459 -19.90 -9.37 -26.44
C HIS A 459 -18.88 -10.11 -27.32
N GLY A 460 -17.56 -9.95 -27.08
CA GLY A 460 -16.50 -10.61 -27.84
C GLY A 460 -15.79 -11.74 -27.08
#